data_2d5c998f175ff8bd76ebee68b3a93181
#
_entry.id   2d5c998f175ff8bd76ebee68b3a93181
#
_cell.length_a   1.000
_cell.length_b   1.000
_cell.length_c   1.000
_cell.angle_alpha   90.00
_cell.angle_beta   90.00
_cell.angle_gamma   90.00
#
_symmetry.space_group_name_H-M   'P 1'
#
loop_
_entity.id
_entity.type
_entity.pdbx_description
1 polymer ?
#
loop_
_entity_poly.entity_id
_entity_poly.type
_entity_poly.pdbx_seq_one_letter_code
_entity_poly.pdbx_strand_id
1 'polypeptide(L)'
;MKRLYLWPLLLVAAYLALYWPGLTAWFHQDDFAWLGLGWQVGHGMPLTQALFAPMTEGTVRVLSERLYFVLFYSLFGLHALPYRMVVFATLAASLFPLASLTRRLTGSRAAGICAAVLWAVNTALATPLSWSSAYNQVLCAFFVLAGLWLLFKYLDTGRRRYYAAQWLALLLGVGASEFMIVYPVAAVLLVVVLYRRLPRSVLALFLPSVVFIALHVLVLKPPAAGPYAMHWDARIFSTFWTYWSWSLGPGQVEWFERMSAPLAAWLTVALTIPLLAFVWVQARRRELLPLALLIWYPLWLAPILTLPDHIIEYFPLLGSIGLAILGSWAAVWCWRAGKAYAVLAVCLLATYGVTSVIPDWLGTRWHHDQASHAKALLQGVARAQTGYPGKTVLVSGVDRELFWAGVFDEPFRLLGGGPVYLTPDTPDYWRSRPELGDVSHRYKRPGVEAVVYDVRTHQVSYAGLPAGAGVIVSLGRESSAPHLGEGWYQAEGTHRWMGQRASLTIARPRAPGAALRIEGYMPAFILRSGPVRLKVDAGGQPVGATELRQADAPFAVEFPLPPSLAGDGEMRVTLEVGRAVRPPGDDRDLGLAVSSVSVR
;
A
#
# COMPACT_ATOMS: atom_id res chain seq x y z
N MET A 1 30.85 -37.33 6.89
CA MET A 1 29.80 -36.91 5.93
C MET A 1 28.49 -36.43 6.57
N LYS A 2 28.09 -36.86 7.75
CA LYS A 2 26.79 -36.51 8.38
C LYS A 2 26.65 -35.05 8.89
N ARG A 3 27.74 -34.29 9.08
CA ARG A 3 27.70 -32.89 9.57
C ARG A 3 27.42 -31.83 8.51
N LEU A 4 27.42 -32.18 7.22
CA LEU A 4 27.26 -31.21 6.11
C LEU A 4 25.80 -30.82 5.82
N TYR A 5 24.84 -31.55 6.37
CA TYR A 5 23.41 -31.33 6.08
C TYR A 5 22.64 -30.63 7.20
N LEU A 6 23.25 -30.35 8.34
CA LEU A 6 22.60 -29.71 9.48
C LEU A 6 22.47 -28.18 9.29
N TRP A 7 23.45 -27.53 8.67
CA TRP A 7 23.44 -26.08 8.52
C TRP A 7 22.30 -25.53 7.64
N PRO A 8 21.89 -26.15 6.51
CA PRO A 8 20.72 -25.69 5.76
C PRO A 8 19.43 -25.78 6.57
N LEU A 9 19.27 -26.86 7.34
CA LEU A 9 18.12 -27.03 8.23
C LEU A 9 18.09 -25.98 9.34
N LEU A 10 19.25 -25.68 9.94
CA LEU A 10 19.37 -24.64 10.96
C LEU A 10 19.09 -23.25 10.38
N LEU A 11 19.56 -22.96 9.16
CA LEU A 11 19.27 -21.72 8.48
C LEU A 11 17.77 -21.57 8.18
N VAL A 12 17.13 -22.61 7.66
CA VAL A 12 15.69 -22.62 7.42
C VAL A 12 14.90 -22.47 8.73
N ALA A 13 15.31 -23.17 9.79
CA ALA A 13 14.66 -23.04 11.09
C ALA A 13 14.80 -21.63 11.69
N ALA A 14 16.00 -21.04 11.62
CA ALA A 14 16.25 -19.67 12.08
C ALA A 14 15.44 -18.65 11.25
N TYR A 15 15.40 -18.82 9.95
CA TYR A 15 14.58 -18.03 9.03
C TYR A 15 13.07 -18.12 9.37
N LEU A 16 12.55 -19.33 9.54
CA LEU A 16 11.16 -19.53 9.94
C LEU A 16 10.86 -18.93 11.31
N ALA A 17 11.80 -19.00 12.26
CA ALA A 17 11.63 -18.41 13.58
C ALA A 17 11.61 -16.87 13.51
N LEU A 18 12.50 -16.25 12.72
CA LEU A 18 12.56 -14.80 12.56
C LEU A 18 11.28 -14.25 11.94
N TYR A 19 10.78 -14.88 10.90
CA TYR A 19 9.62 -14.41 10.12
C TYR A 19 8.31 -15.15 10.47
N TRP A 20 8.25 -15.82 11.63
CA TRP A 20 7.05 -16.56 12.06
C TRP A 20 5.78 -15.72 12.06
N PRO A 21 5.76 -14.47 12.56
CA PRO A 21 4.57 -13.62 12.49
C PRO A 21 4.09 -13.40 11.04
N GLY A 22 5.01 -13.24 10.09
CA GLY A 22 4.69 -13.10 8.67
C GLY A 22 4.09 -14.38 8.07
N LEU A 23 4.62 -15.55 8.41
CA LEU A 23 4.07 -16.83 7.95
C LEU A 23 2.63 -17.05 8.44
N THR A 24 2.30 -16.55 9.62
CA THR A 24 0.97 -16.68 10.23
C THR A 24 0.07 -15.47 10.01
N ALA A 25 0.58 -14.42 9.38
CA ALA A 25 -0.20 -13.22 9.05
C ALA A 25 -1.36 -13.55 8.10
N TRP A 26 -2.52 -12.95 8.37
CA TRP A 26 -3.68 -13.02 7.49
C TRP A 26 -3.56 -12.00 6.35
N PHE A 27 -4.64 -11.69 5.65
CA PHE A 27 -4.70 -10.69 4.58
C PHE A 27 -4.93 -9.28 5.14
N HIS A 28 -4.39 -8.27 4.49
CA HIS A 28 -4.60 -6.86 4.79
C HIS A 28 -4.26 -5.97 3.59
N GLN A 29 -4.74 -4.73 3.60
CA GLN A 29 -4.47 -3.74 2.53
C GLN A 29 -4.80 -4.30 1.13
N ASP A 30 -3.94 -4.05 0.13
CA ASP A 30 -4.11 -4.43 -1.28
C ASP A 30 -4.35 -5.95 -1.50
N ASP A 31 -4.07 -6.81 -0.50
CA ASP A 31 -4.42 -8.23 -0.61
C ASP A 31 -5.90 -8.40 -0.96
N PHE A 32 -6.78 -7.52 -0.44
CA PHE A 32 -8.21 -7.57 -0.70
C PHE A 32 -8.60 -7.15 -2.12
N ALA A 33 -7.86 -6.24 -2.74
CA ALA A 33 -8.05 -5.90 -4.16
C ALA A 33 -7.81 -7.13 -5.03
N TRP A 34 -6.71 -7.86 -4.78
CA TRP A 34 -6.33 -9.05 -5.54
C TRP A 34 -7.21 -10.27 -5.23
N LEU A 35 -7.58 -10.49 -3.97
CA LEU A 35 -8.59 -11.51 -3.60
C LEU A 35 -9.93 -11.22 -4.27
N GLY A 36 -10.31 -9.93 -4.34
CA GLY A 36 -11.49 -9.47 -5.05
C GLY A 36 -11.48 -9.82 -6.54
N LEU A 37 -10.30 -9.82 -7.18
CA LEU A 37 -10.15 -10.28 -8.56
C LEU A 37 -10.46 -11.79 -8.69
N GLY A 38 -9.96 -12.61 -7.76
CA GLY A 38 -10.30 -14.04 -7.69
C GLY A 38 -11.79 -14.28 -7.48
N TRP A 39 -12.42 -13.48 -6.62
CA TRP A 39 -13.86 -13.51 -6.41
C TRP A 39 -14.64 -13.16 -7.69
N GLN A 40 -14.24 -12.10 -8.39
CA GLN A 40 -14.88 -11.69 -9.64
C GLN A 40 -14.78 -12.77 -10.74
N VAL A 41 -13.64 -13.45 -10.85
CA VAL A 41 -13.48 -14.60 -11.78
C VAL A 41 -14.47 -15.72 -11.43
N GLY A 42 -14.62 -16.04 -10.14
CA GLY A 42 -15.61 -17.01 -9.66
C GLY A 42 -17.06 -16.59 -9.94
N HIS A 43 -17.33 -15.30 -10.19
CA HIS A 43 -18.65 -14.74 -10.51
C HIS A 43 -18.81 -14.32 -11.97
N GLY A 44 -18.00 -14.87 -12.89
CA GLY A 44 -18.20 -14.75 -14.32
C GLY A 44 -17.27 -13.78 -15.06
N MET A 45 -16.32 -13.11 -14.39
CA MET A 45 -15.30 -12.34 -15.09
C MET A 45 -14.39 -13.26 -15.90
N PRO A 46 -14.15 -13.00 -17.20
CA PRO A 46 -13.23 -13.79 -18.00
C PRO A 46 -11.81 -13.78 -17.42
N LEU A 47 -11.18 -14.97 -17.35
CA LEU A 47 -9.80 -15.10 -16.82
C LEU A 47 -8.81 -14.23 -17.59
N THR A 48 -8.95 -14.12 -18.92
CA THR A 48 -8.11 -13.24 -19.75
C THR A 48 -8.21 -11.78 -19.36
N GLN A 49 -9.39 -11.30 -19.01
CA GLN A 49 -9.61 -9.95 -18.51
C GLN A 49 -8.96 -9.78 -17.15
N ALA A 50 -9.15 -10.71 -16.22
CA ALA A 50 -8.52 -10.68 -14.90
C ALA A 50 -6.99 -10.63 -15.00
N LEU A 51 -6.37 -11.39 -15.91
CA LEU A 51 -4.92 -11.48 -16.03
C LEU A 51 -4.28 -10.30 -16.77
N PHE A 52 -4.94 -9.73 -17.78
CA PHE A 52 -4.30 -8.82 -18.74
C PHE A 52 -4.93 -7.43 -18.83
N ALA A 53 -6.13 -7.19 -18.27
CA ALA A 53 -6.70 -5.85 -18.29
C ALA A 53 -5.83 -4.87 -17.47
N PRO A 54 -5.55 -3.65 -17.96
CA PRO A 54 -4.90 -2.62 -17.16
C PRO A 54 -5.72 -2.35 -15.90
N MET A 55 -5.09 -2.41 -14.75
CA MET A 55 -5.67 -1.98 -13.49
C MET A 55 -5.00 -0.66 -13.07
N THR A 56 -5.35 -0.13 -11.93
CA THR A 56 -4.84 1.12 -11.39
C THR A 56 -3.32 1.26 -11.58
N GLU A 57 -2.86 2.42 -12.03
CA GLU A 57 -1.45 2.80 -12.18
C GLU A 57 -0.65 1.98 -13.21
N GLY A 58 -1.33 1.19 -14.03
CA GLY A 58 -0.73 0.52 -15.18
C GLY A 58 0.19 -0.66 -14.87
N THR A 59 0.20 -1.16 -13.65
CA THR A 59 0.97 -2.36 -13.32
C THR A 59 0.32 -3.60 -13.93
N VAL A 60 1.11 -4.46 -14.58
CA VAL A 60 0.66 -5.73 -15.15
C VAL A 60 1.59 -6.83 -14.66
N ARG A 61 1.43 -7.23 -13.40
CA ARG A 61 2.19 -8.32 -12.77
C ARG A 61 1.38 -9.61 -12.82
N VAL A 62 1.32 -10.20 -14.02
CA VAL A 62 0.43 -11.34 -14.34
C VAL A 62 0.63 -12.52 -13.39
N LEU A 63 1.87 -12.85 -13.02
CA LEU A 63 2.16 -14.04 -12.20
C LEU A 63 2.00 -13.79 -10.71
N SER A 64 2.60 -12.72 -10.18
CA SER A 64 2.75 -12.50 -8.74
C SER A 64 1.53 -11.89 -8.05
N GLU A 65 0.74 -11.11 -8.78
CA GLU A 65 -0.45 -10.46 -8.24
C GLU A 65 -1.74 -11.11 -8.77
N ARG A 66 -1.84 -11.33 -10.06
CA ARG A 66 -3.10 -11.75 -10.68
C ARG A 66 -3.29 -13.26 -10.67
N LEU A 67 -2.45 -14.01 -11.37
CA LEU A 67 -2.56 -15.47 -11.42
C LEU A 67 -2.41 -16.10 -10.04
N TYR A 68 -1.46 -15.60 -9.23
CA TYR A 68 -1.26 -16.06 -7.87
C TYR A 68 -2.53 -15.92 -7.03
N PHE A 69 -3.13 -14.73 -6.96
CA PHE A 69 -4.34 -14.53 -6.16
C PHE A 69 -5.56 -15.24 -6.75
N VAL A 70 -5.76 -15.20 -8.06
CA VAL A 70 -6.90 -15.89 -8.70
C VAL A 70 -6.84 -17.41 -8.47
N LEU A 71 -5.67 -18.02 -8.69
CA LEU A 71 -5.48 -19.45 -8.48
C LEU A 71 -5.65 -19.84 -7.02
N PHE A 72 -4.98 -19.12 -6.11
CA PHE A 72 -5.02 -19.46 -4.69
C PHE A 72 -6.39 -19.18 -4.07
N TYR A 73 -7.08 -18.12 -4.52
CA TYR A 73 -8.44 -17.86 -4.07
C TYR A 73 -9.40 -18.98 -4.51
N SER A 74 -9.28 -19.49 -5.73
CA SER A 74 -10.10 -20.61 -6.20
C SER A 74 -9.85 -21.91 -5.44
N LEU A 75 -8.62 -22.14 -4.93
CA LEU A 75 -8.23 -23.36 -4.22
C LEU A 75 -8.43 -23.26 -2.70
N PHE A 76 -8.17 -22.11 -2.11
CA PHE A 76 -8.06 -21.96 -0.66
C PHE A 76 -8.95 -20.83 -0.09
N GLY A 77 -9.64 -20.04 -0.93
CA GLY A 77 -10.48 -18.93 -0.48
C GLY A 77 -9.68 -17.96 0.40
N LEU A 78 -10.20 -17.70 1.61
CA LEU A 78 -9.60 -16.78 2.59
C LEU A 78 -8.65 -17.48 3.60
N HIS A 79 -8.15 -18.68 3.31
CA HIS A 79 -7.11 -19.33 4.09
C HIS A 79 -5.73 -18.81 3.72
N ALA A 80 -5.16 -17.91 4.51
CA ALA A 80 -3.92 -17.20 4.18
C ALA A 80 -2.66 -18.08 4.18
N LEU A 81 -2.60 -19.14 5.00
CA LEU A 81 -1.39 -19.94 5.17
C LEU A 81 -0.82 -20.53 3.86
N PRO A 82 -1.60 -21.13 2.93
CA PRO A 82 -1.06 -21.61 1.66
C PRO A 82 -0.40 -20.50 0.81
N TYR A 83 -0.97 -19.31 0.82
CA TYR A 83 -0.40 -18.16 0.12
C TYR A 83 0.98 -17.80 0.70
N ARG A 84 1.09 -17.73 2.04
CA ARG A 84 2.35 -17.45 2.72
C ARG A 84 3.40 -18.54 2.48
N MET A 85 2.99 -19.81 2.53
CA MET A 85 3.91 -20.94 2.30
C MET A 85 4.61 -20.85 0.93
N VAL A 86 3.93 -20.43 -0.12
CA VAL A 86 4.54 -20.27 -1.45
C VAL A 86 5.57 -19.14 -1.46
N VAL A 87 5.28 -18.00 -0.80
CA VAL A 87 6.23 -16.89 -0.67
C VAL A 87 7.51 -17.36 0.04
N PHE A 88 7.35 -18.04 1.18
CA PHE A 88 8.47 -18.58 1.97
C PHE A 88 9.25 -19.64 1.22
N ALA A 89 8.57 -20.56 0.52
CA ALA A 89 9.22 -21.58 -0.31
C ALA A 89 10.01 -20.95 -1.47
N THR A 90 9.48 -19.90 -2.09
CA THR A 90 10.16 -19.17 -3.18
C THR A 90 11.43 -18.49 -2.68
N LEU A 91 11.38 -17.84 -1.50
CA LEU A 91 12.60 -17.27 -0.93
C LEU A 91 13.62 -18.35 -0.57
N ALA A 92 13.20 -19.44 0.08
CA ALA A 92 14.09 -20.56 0.40
C ALA A 92 14.74 -21.14 -0.86
N ALA A 93 13.97 -21.29 -1.95
CA ALA A 93 14.50 -21.72 -3.25
C ALA A 93 15.49 -20.71 -3.84
N SER A 94 15.33 -19.42 -3.58
CA SER A 94 16.25 -18.35 -4.04
C SER A 94 17.63 -18.40 -3.38
N LEU A 95 17.72 -18.92 -2.16
CA LEU A 95 18.99 -19.01 -1.42
C LEU A 95 19.98 -19.98 -2.10
N PHE A 96 19.50 -21.02 -2.79
CA PHE A 96 20.36 -21.95 -3.50
C PHE A 96 21.10 -21.30 -4.69
N PRO A 97 20.43 -20.68 -5.67
CA PRO A 97 21.14 -19.99 -6.75
C PRO A 97 22.00 -18.83 -6.23
N LEU A 98 21.58 -18.10 -5.19
CA LEU A 98 22.42 -17.05 -4.56
C LEU A 98 23.73 -17.63 -4.02
N ALA A 99 23.67 -18.67 -3.20
CA ALA A 99 24.85 -19.32 -2.64
C ALA A 99 25.77 -19.92 -3.74
N SER A 100 25.16 -20.53 -4.78
CA SER A 100 25.87 -21.11 -5.92
C SER A 100 26.57 -20.04 -6.78
N LEU A 101 25.86 -18.92 -7.06
CA LEU A 101 26.42 -17.76 -7.78
C LEU A 101 27.59 -17.15 -6.99
N THR A 102 27.37 -16.88 -5.70
CA THR A 102 28.42 -16.31 -4.83
C THR A 102 29.63 -17.19 -4.77
N ARG A 103 29.48 -18.52 -4.60
CA ARG A 103 30.56 -19.48 -4.65
C ARG A 103 31.31 -19.41 -5.98
N ARG A 104 30.60 -19.33 -7.11
CA ARG A 104 31.19 -19.22 -8.43
C ARG A 104 31.98 -17.92 -8.61
N LEU A 105 31.39 -16.79 -8.17
CA LEU A 105 31.98 -15.46 -8.30
C LEU A 105 33.23 -15.28 -7.44
N THR A 106 33.24 -15.83 -6.22
CA THR A 106 34.29 -15.61 -5.22
C THR A 106 35.24 -16.77 -5.03
N GLY A 107 34.94 -17.92 -5.64
CA GLY A 107 35.68 -19.18 -5.41
C GLY A 107 35.49 -19.79 -4.02
N SER A 108 34.64 -19.22 -3.16
CA SER A 108 34.49 -19.58 -1.75
C SER A 108 33.12 -20.14 -1.41
N ARG A 109 33.05 -21.36 -0.87
CA ARG A 109 31.82 -21.94 -0.32
C ARG A 109 31.34 -21.17 0.91
N ALA A 110 32.26 -20.71 1.76
CA ALA A 110 31.95 -19.94 2.95
C ALA A 110 31.28 -18.60 2.58
N ALA A 111 31.79 -17.91 1.55
CA ALA A 111 31.14 -16.69 1.05
C ALA A 111 29.75 -16.97 0.51
N GLY A 112 29.52 -18.11 -0.18
CA GLY A 112 28.21 -18.49 -0.67
C GLY A 112 27.19 -18.68 0.45
N ILE A 113 27.55 -19.37 1.53
CA ILE A 113 26.70 -19.56 2.69
C ILE A 113 26.46 -18.23 3.41
N CYS A 114 27.51 -17.45 3.62
CA CYS A 114 27.43 -16.16 4.29
C CYS A 114 26.50 -15.19 3.51
N ALA A 115 26.60 -15.15 2.17
CA ALA A 115 25.72 -14.32 1.33
C ALA A 115 24.24 -14.73 1.48
N ALA A 116 23.97 -16.04 1.49
CA ALA A 116 22.61 -16.53 1.72
C ALA A 116 22.06 -16.12 3.10
N VAL A 117 22.90 -16.17 4.14
CA VAL A 117 22.52 -15.72 5.50
C VAL A 117 22.30 -14.21 5.53
N LEU A 118 23.24 -13.41 5.01
CA LEU A 118 23.13 -11.95 5.01
C LEU A 118 21.90 -11.45 4.25
N TRP A 119 21.57 -12.10 3.13
CA TRP A 119 20.39 -11.72 2.37
C TRP A 119 19.09 -12.21 3.02
N ALA A 120 19.08 -13.37 3.67
CA ALA A 120 17.93 -13.92 4.36
C ALA A 120 17.51 -13.13 5.61
N VAL A 121 18.39 -12.28 6.15
CA VAL A 121 18.10 -11.36 7.26
C VAL A 121 18.13 -9.90 6.83
N ASN A 122 17.98 -9.62 5.53
CA ASN A 122 17.96 -8.23 5.05
C ASN A 122 16.60 -7.59 5.30
N THR A 123 16.60 -6.37 5.83
CA THR A 123 15.40 -5.63 6.23
C THR A 123 14.34 -5.48 5.13
N ALA A 124 14.73 -5.54 3.86
CA ALA A 124 13.82 -5.49 2.72
C ALA A 124 12.93 -6.76 2.59
N LEU A 125 13.11 -7.77 3.43
CA LEU A 125 12.32 -9.01 3.41
C LEU A 125 11.13 -9.01 4.36
N ALA A 126 11.12 -8.15 5.38
CA ALA A 126 10.04 -8.15 6.39
C ALA A 126 8.65 -8.02 5.75
N THR A 127 8.46 -7.03 4.89
CA THR A 127 7.20 -6.76 4.19
C THR A 127 6.82 -7.84 3.19
N PRO A 128 7.67 -8.26 2.23
CA PRO A 128 7.31 -9.33 1.29
C PRO A 128 6.98 -10.68 1.94
N LEU A 129 7.54 -10.96 3.12
CA LEU A 129 7.23 -12.18 3.86
C LEU A 129 5.98 -12.07 4.75
N SER A 130 5.45 -10.86 4.92
CA SER A 130 4.31 -10.58 5.78
C SER A 130 3.09 -10.06 5.03
N TRP A 131 3.25 -9.65 3.78
CA TRP A 131 2.22 -9.08 2.93
C TRP A 131 2.20 -9.76 1.56
N SER A 132 1.09 -10.44 1.20
CA SER A 132 1.02 -11.25 -0.03
C SER A 132 1.10 -10.42 -1.30
N SER A 133 0.62 -9.19 -1.30
CA SER A 133 0.70 -8.28 -2.45
C SER A 133 2.14 -7.89 -2.81
N ALA A 134 3.09 -8.00 -1.85
CA ALA A 134 4.51 -7.78 -2.09
C ALA A 134 5.26 -9.06 -2.56
N TYR A 135 4.57 -10.17 -2.85
CA TYR A 135 5.17 -11.40 -3.38
C TYR A 135 5.96 -11.19 -4.68
N ASN A 136 5.56 -10.20 -5.47
CA ASN A 136 6.26 -9.79 -6.69
C ASN A 136 7.77 -9.58 -6.48
N GLN A 137 8.19 -9.06 -5.34
CA GLN A 137 9.60 -8.80 -5.03
C GLN A 137 10.40 -10.09 -4.85
N VAL A 138 9.84 -11.04 -4.07
CA VAL A 138 10.49 -12.34 -3.81
C VAL A 138 10.52 -13.19 -5.09
N LEU A 139 9.43 -13.21 -5.85
CA LEU A 139 9.33 -13.97 -7.09
C LEU A 139 10.27 -13.40 -8.16
N CYS A 140 10.38 -12.07 -8.27
CA CYS A 140 11.33 -11.41 -9.16
C CYS A 140 12.77 -11.77 -8.78
N ALA A 141 13.12 -11.69 -7.49
CA ALA A 141 14.45 -12.05 -6.99
C ALA A 141 14.81 -13.51 -7.32
N PHE A 142 13.85 -14.43 -7.18
CA PHE A 142 14.03 -15.82 -7.58
C PHE A 142 14.39 -15.95 -9.07
N PHE A 143 13.62 -15.28 -9.94
CA PHE A 143 13.89 -15.35 -11.40
C PHE A 143 15.19 -14.65 -11.80
N VAL A 144 15.55 -13.54 -11.15
CA VAL A 144 16.87 -12.88 -11.35
C VAL A 144 18.00 -13.84 -11.01
N LEU A 145 17.95 -14.45 -9.84
CA LEU A 145 19.00 -15.37 -9.36
C LEU A 145 19.07 -16.66 -10.18
N ALA A 146 17.91 -17.27 -10.48
CA ALA A 146 17.82 -18.46 -11.32
C ALA A 146 18.28 -18.17 -12.75
N GLY A 147 17.85 -17.04 -13.33
CA GLY A 147 18.23 -16.59 -14.66
C GLY A 147 19.75 -16.41 -14.79
N LEU A 148 20.39 -15.72 -13.84
CA LEU A 148 21.85 -15.55 -13.81
C LEU A 148 22.58 -16.88 -13.64
N TRP A 149 22.11 -17.74 -12.74
CA TRP A 149 22.68 -19.05 -12.53
C TRP A 149 22.64 -19.90 -13.82
N LEU A 150 21.51 -19.89 -14.52
CA LEU A 150 21.31 -20.57 -15.79
C LEU A 150 22.17 -19.95 -16.93
N LEU A 151 22.23 -18.60 -16.99
CA LEU A 151 23.07 -17.90 -17.96
C LEU A 151 24.53 -18.27 -17.81
N PHE A 152 25.06 -18.26 -16.59
CA PHE A 152 26.46 -18.67 -16.38
C PHE A 152 26.68 -20.15 -16.67
N LYS A 153 25.76 -21.04 -16.37
CA LYS A 153 25.80 -22.44 -16.80
C LYS A 153 25.85 -22.58 -18.32
N TYR A 154 25.09 -21.75 -19.05
CA TYR A 154 25.15 -21.71 -20.51
C TYR A 154 26.51 -21.24 -21.02
N LEU A 155 27.00 -20.13 -20.49
CA LEU A 155 28.28 -19.55 -20.91
C LEU A 155 29.47 -20.47 -20.64
N ASP A 156 29.41 -21.27 -19.56
CA ASP A 156 30.47 -22.23 -19.19
C ASP A 156 30.42 -23.54 -20.01
N THR A 157 29.21 -24.01 -20.34
CA THR A 157 29.03 -25.36 -20.91
C THR A 157 28.62 -25.36 -22.38
N GLY A 158 28.18 -24.22 -22.93
CA GLY A 158 27.60 -24.10 -24.27
C GLY A 158 26.26 -24.81 -24.47
N ARG A 159 25.71 -25.45 -23.46
CA ARG A 159 24.47 -26.26 -23.57
C ARG A 159 23.26 -25.41 -23.72
N ARG A 160 22.58 -25.45 -24.90
CA ARG A 160 21.40 -24.65 -25.27
C ARG A 160 20.24 -24.79 -24.29
N ARG A 161 20.07 -25.93 -23.61
CA ARG A 161 19.03 -26.13 -22.58
C ARG A 161 19.11 -25.10 -21.45
N TYR A 162 20.29 -24.70 -21.02
CA TYR A 162 20.44 -23.68 -19.98
C TYR A 162 20.07 -22.29 -20.50
N TYR A 163 20.36 -22.01 -21.78
CA TYR A 163 19.94 -20.76 -22.39
C TYR A 163 18.43 -20.68 -22.56
N ALA A 164 17.77 -21.76 -23.00
CA ALA A 164 16.32 -21.83 -23.07
C ALA A 164 15.66 -21.68 -21.69
N ALA A 165 16.19 -22.36 -20.65
CA ALA A 165 15.68 -22.22 -19.30
C ALA A 165 15.91 -20.81 -18.73
N GLN A 166 17.01 -20.14 -19.08
CA GLN A 166 17.27 -18.75 -18.71
C GLN A 166 16.24 -17.80 -19.37
N TRP A 167 15.91 -18.02 -20.66
CA TRP A 167 14.85 -17.26 -21.33
C TRP A 167 13.49 -17.44 -20.65
N LEU A 168 13.16 -18.68 -20.29
CA LEU A 168 11.95 -18.95 -19.53
C LEU A 168 11.94 -18.20 -18.18
N ALA A 169 13.06 -18.21 -17.45
CA ALA A 169 13.19 -17.47 -16.20
C ALA A 169 13.02 -15.95 -16.40
N LEU A 170 13.61 -15.39 -17.49
CA LEU A 170 13.45 -13.97 -17.83
C LEU A 170 11.99 -13.61 -18.14
N LEU A 171 11.31 -14.39 -18.99
CA LEU A 171 9.92 -14.12 -19.36
C LEU A 171 8.96 -14.26 -18.18
N LEU A 172 9.13 -15.30 -17.36
CA LEU A 172 8.37 -15.44 -16.12
C LEU A 172 8.70 -14.31 -15.12
N GLY A 173 9.94 -13.87 -15.07
CA GLY A 173 10.34 -12.73 -14.25
C GLY A 173 9.67 -11.42 -14.67
N VAL A 174 9.54 -11.15 -15.96
CA VAL A 174 8.79 -9.99 -16.49
C VAL A 174 7.30 -10.08 -16.09
N GLY A 175 6.74 -11.29 -16.07
CA GLY A 175 5.38 -11.52 -15.55
C GLY A 175 5.26 -11.39 -14.03
N ALA A 176 6.37 -11.46 -13.29
CA ALA A 176 6.39 -11.31 -11.84
C ALA A 176 6.53 -9.85 -11.39
N SER A 177 7.38 -9.06 -12.05
CA SER A 177 7.61 -7.65 -11.69
C SER A 177 8.28 -6.88 -12.82
N GLU A 178 7.91 -5.61 -12.96
CA GLU A 178 8.53 -4.63 -13.87
C GLU A 178 10.02 -4.43 -13.61
N PHE A 179 10.51 -4.67 -12.41
CA PHE A 179 11.95 -4.59 -12.11
C PHE A 179 12.79 -5.53 -12.97
N MET A 180 12.20 -6.59 -13.52
CA MET A 180 12.93 -7.53 -14.39
C MET A 180 13.49 -6.89 -15.66
N ILE A 181 13.01 -5.70 -16.06
CA ILE A 181 13.60 -4.92 -17.17
C ILE A 181 15.07 -4.56 -16.97
N VAL A 182 15.53 -4.49 -15.71
CA VAL A 182 16.93 -4.19 -15.33
C VAL A 182 17.85 -5.41 -15.51
N TYR A 183 17.29 -6.62 -15.52
CA TYR A 183 18.04 -7.88 -15.59
C TYR A 183 19.08 -7.96 -16.72
N PRO A 184 18.81 -7.55 -17.99
CA PRO A 184 19.80 -7.62 -19.05
C PRO A 184 21.02 -6.75 -18.78
N VAL A 185 20.83 -5.55 -18.19
CA VAL A 185 21.94 -4.65 -17.84
C VAL A 185 22.80 -5.27 -16.73
N ALA A 186 22.16 -5.86 -15.72
CA ALA A 186 22.83 -6.57 -14.64
C ALA A 186 23.60 -7.81 -15.16
N ALA A 187 23.02 -8.54 -16.11
CA ALA A 187 23.68 -9.67 -16.78
C ALA A 187 24.89 -9.21 -17.58
N VAL A 188 24.78 -8.13 -18.38
CA VAL A 188 25.92 -7.54 -19.12
C VAL A 188 27.01 -7.12 -18.17
N LEU A 189 26.72 -6.40 -17.10
CA LEU A 189 27.67 -5.95 -16.10
C LEU A 189 28.55 -7.12 -15.60
N LEU A 190 27.92 -8.20 -15.16
CA LEU A 190 28.62 -9.37 -14.63
C LEU A 190 29.37 -10.16 -15.72
N VAL A 191 28.75 -10.33 -16.90
CA VAL A 191 29.37 -11.08 -18.02
C VAL A 191 30.61 -10.37 -18.54
N VAL A 192 30.56 -9.04 -18.74
CA VAL A 192 31.72 -8.27 -19.21
C VAL A 192 32.84 -8.34 -18.20
N VAL A 193 32.58 -8.22 -16.91
CA VAL A 193 33.62 -8.28 -15.87
C VAL A 193 34.24 -9.67 -15.78
N LEU A 194 33.46 -10.76 -15.87
CA LEU A 194 33.93 -12.12 -15.70
C LEU A 194 34.58 -12.69 -16.94
N TYR A 195 33.98 -12.47 -18.11
CA TYR A 195 34.40 -13.12 -19.35
C TYR A 195 35.20 -12.19 -20.28
N ARG A 196 35.30 -10.88 -19.93
CA ARG A 196 35.99 -9.85 -20.76
C ARG A 196 35.50 -9.79 -22.21
N ARG A 197 34.29 -10.28 -22.47
CA ARG A 197 33.61 -10.27 -23.77
C ARG A 197 32.12 -10.17 -23.58
N LEU A 198 31.42 -9.68 -24.59
CA LEU A 198 29.96 -9.57 -24.60
C LEU A 198 29.37 -10.43 -25.71
N PRO A 199 28.93 -11.67 -25.42
CA PRO A 199 28.29 -12.54 -26.41
C PRO A 199 26.96 -11.96 -26.91
N ARG A 200 26.64 -12.17 -28.21
CA ARG A 200 25.33 -11.76 -28.80
C ARG A 200 24.13 -12.37 -28.06
N SER A 201 24.29 -13.56 -27.49
CA SER A 201 23.27 -14.23 -26.68
C SER A 201 22.87 -13.42 -25.42
N VAL A 202 23.80 -12.61 -24.86
CA VAL A 202 23.47 -11.73 -23.72
C VAL A 202 22.77 -10.46 -24.20
N LEU A 203 23.17 -9.91 -25.36
CA LEU A 203 22.48 -8.76 -25.96
C LEU A 203 21.03 -9.07 -26.31
N ALA A 204 20.75 -10.30 -26.75
CA ALA A 204 19.39 -10.72 -27.05
C ALA A 204 18.42 -10.61 -25.86
N LEU A 205 18.93 -10.66 -24.62
CA LEU A 205 18.11 -10.56 -23.40
C LEU A 205 17.46 -9.19 -23.21
N PHE A 206 17.91 -8.16 -23.95
CA PHE A 206 17.27 -6.84 -23.93
C PHE A 206 15.91 -6.83 -24.64
N LEU A 207 15.63 -7.80 -25.49
CA LEU A 207 14.39 -7.79 -26.29
C LEU A 207 13.11 -7.70 -25.42
N PRO A 208 12.91 -8.52 -24.37
CA PRO A 208 11.73 -8.37 -23.50
C PRO A 208 11.66 -7.02 -22.80
N SER A 209 12.82 -6.48 -22.37
CA SER A 209 12.87 -5.18 -21.69
C SER A 209 12.48 -4.03 -22.63
N VAL A 210 12.97 -4.06 -23.88
CA VAL A 210 12.62 -3.07 -24.90
C VAL A 210 11.12 -3.13 -25.24
N VAL A 211 10.59 -4.35 -25.42
CA VAL A 211 9.16 -4.55 -25.67
C VAL A 211 8.32 -4.05 -24.50
N PHE A 212 8.71 -4.37 -23.26
CA PHE A 212 8.01 -3.92 -22.06
C PHE A 212 8.01 -2.40 -21.93
N ILE A 213 9.17 -1.76 -22.10
CA ILE A 213 9.30 -0.29 -22.03
C ILE A 213 8.45 0.37 -23.13
N ALA A 214 8.51 -0.16 -24.37
CA ALA A 214 7.73 0.37 -25.48
C ALA A 214 6.22 0.28 -25.19
N LEU A 215 5.74 -0.86 -24.70
CA LEU A 215 4.34 -1.04 -24.31
C LEU A 215 3.96 -0.10 -23.16
N HIS A 216 4.84 0.05 -22.16
CA HIS A 216 4.60 0.92 -21.01
C HIS A 216 4.50 2.39 -21.42
N VAL A 217 5.42 2.88 -22.26
CA VAL A 217 5.40 4.27 -22.74
C VAL A 217 4.23 4.55 -23.69
N LEU A 218 3.85 3.57 -24.53
CA LEU A 218 2.78 3.76 -25.53
C LEU A 218 1.38 3.61 -24.93
N VAL A 219 1.21 2.74 -23.92
CA VAL A 219 -0.10 2.39 -23.34
C VAL A 219 -0.36 3.09 -22.01
N LEU A 220 0.68 3.24 -21.18
CA LEU A 220 0.59 3.72 -19.82
C LEU A 220 1.35 5.05 -19.72
N LYS A 221 0.63 6.14 -19.57
CA LYS A 221 1.26 7.44 -19.32
C LYS A 221 1.67 7.52 -17.85
N PRO A 222 2.94 7.88 -17.53
CA PRO A 222 3.33 8.15 -16.15
C PRO A 222 2.43 9.22 -15.53
N PRO A 223 2.00 9.07 -14.27
CA PRO A 223 1.19 10.09 -13.62
C PRO A 223 2.01 11.39 -13.46
N ALA A 224 1.35 12.52 -13.76
CA ALA A 224 1.99 13.85 -13.63
C ALA A 224 2.04 14.35 -12.18
N ALA A 225 1.24 13.75 -11.28
CA ALA A 225 1.14 14.11 -9.87
C ALA A 225 0.86 12.88 -9.01
N GLY A 226 1.00 13.01 -7.69
CA GLY A 226 0.80 11.92 -6.74
C GLY A 226 2.09 11.15 -6.43
N PRO A 227 2.01 10.07 -5.63
CA PRO A 227 3.19 9.35 -5.12
C PRO A 227 4.09 8.76 -6.22
N TYR A 228 3.52 8.46 -7.38
CA TYR A 228 4.25 7.90 -8.53
C TYR A 228 4.75 8.95 -9.53
N ALA A 229 4.63 10.24 -9.22
CA ALA A 229 5.20 11.30 -10.05
C ALA A 229 6.73 11.23 -10.02
N MET A 230 7.35 11.23 -11.20
CA MET A 230 8.81 11.16 -11.32
C MET A 230 9.44 12.53 -11.13
N HIS A 231 10.47 12.59 -10.27
CA HIS A 231 11.23 13.79 -9.96
C HIS A 231 12.71 13.62 -10.35
N TRP A 232 13.18 14.46 -11.26
CA TRP A 232 14.56 14.45 -11.76
C TRP A 232 15.35 15.61 -11.12
N ASP A 233 15.50 15.57 -9.79
CA ASP A 233 16.13 16.62 -9.00
C ASP A 233 17.06 16.03 -7.91
N ALA A 234 17.59 16.89 -7.03
CA ALA A 234 18.52 16.48 -5.97
C ALA A 234 17.95 15.50 -4.94
N ARG A 235 16.60 15.32 -4.89
CA ARG A 235 15.96 14.33 -4.00
C ARG A 235 16.37 12.89 -4.33
N ILE A 236 16.86 12.62 -5.55
CA ILE A 236 17.45 11.32 -5.92
C ILE A 236 18.56 10.90 -4.93
N PHE A 237 19.39 11.83 -4.47
CA PHE A 237 20.47 11.53 -3.52
C PHE A 237 19.95 11.21 -2.12
N SER A 238 18.92 11.92 -1.63
CA SER A 238 18.29 11.61 -0.34
C SER A 238 17.54 10.28 -0.39
N THR A 239 16.81 9.99 -1.48
CA THR A 239 16.15 8.71 -1.73
C THR A 239 17.17 7.57 -1.76
N PHE A 240 18.29 7.76 -2.46
CA PHE A 240 19.38 6.78 -2.47
C PHE A 240 19.96 6.54 -1.07
N TRP A 241 20.23 7.61 -0.29
CA TRP A 241 20.74 7.50 1.07
C TRP A 241 19.76 6.75 1.99
N THR A 242 18.47 7.02 1.88
CA THR A 242 17.43 6.31 2.64
C THR A 242 17.49 4.80 2.34
N TYR A 243 17.46 4.40 1.07
CA TYR A 243 17.54 2.98 0.71
C TYR A 243 18.87 2.34 1.09
N TRP A 244 19.98 3.08 0.98
CA TRP A 244 21.29 2.60 1.37
C TRP A 244 21.36 2.31 2.88
N SER A 245 20.91 3.26 3.71
CA SER A 245 20.88 3.11 5.17
C SER A 245 19.92 1.99 5.61
N TRP A 246 18.79 1.84 4.92
CA TRP A 246 17.86 0.75 5.13
C TRP A 246 18.46 -0.61 4.78
N SER A 247 19.11 -0.74 3.64
CA SER A 247 19.74 -2.00 3.20
C SER A 247 20.87 -2.46 4.10
N LEU A 248 21.56 -1.55 4.78
CA LEU A 248 22.58 -1.85 5.77
C LEU A 248 22.02 -2.05 7.19
N GLY A 249 20.73 -1.76 7.41
CA GLY A 249 19.98 -1.99 8.63
C GLY A 249 19.78 -0.76 9.53
N PRO A 250 20.80 0.09 9.83
CA PRO A 250 20.63 1.16 10.83
C PRO A 250 19.46 2.12 10.54
N GLY A 251 19.22 2.49 9.28
CA GLY A 251 18.11 3.37 8.90
C GLY A 251 16.73 2.76 9.15
N GLN A 252 16.60 1.43 9.10
CA GLN A 252 15.34 0.78 9.45
C GLN A 252 15.12 0.74 10.98
N VAL A 253 16.19 0.61 11.77
CA VAL A 253 16.08 0.72 13.25
C VAL A 253 15.66 2.12 13.66
N GLU A 254 16.18 3.15 12.99
CA GLU A 254 15.78 4.54 13.16
C GLU A 254 14.33 4.76 12.75
N TRP A 255 13.91 4.22 11.60
CA TRP A 255 12.51 4.27 11.12
C TRP A 255 11.50 3.74 12.16
N PHE A 256 11.86 2.67 12.88
CA PHE A 256 11.05 2.14 13.98
C PHE A 256 11.27 2.88 15.32
N GLU A 257 11.89 4.06 15.31
CA GLU A 257 12.15 4.90 16.51
C GLU A 257 12.93 4.18 17.61
N ARG A 258 13.76 3.18 17.25
CA ARG A 258 14.60 2.40 18.18
C ARG A 258 16.03 2.89 18.22
N MET A 259 16.38 3.90 17.41
CA MET A 259 17.69 4.50 17.31
C MET A 259 17.57 5.96 16.91
N SER A 260 18.45 6.82 17.40
CA SER A 260 18.50 8.22 16.96
C SER A 260 19.09 8.33 15.54
N ALA A 261 18.59 9.28 14.75
CA ALA A 261 19.04 9.50 13.37
C ALA A 261 20.58 9.74 13.26
N PRO A 262 21.25 10.50 14.14
CA PRO A 262 22.71 10.62 14.09
C PRO A 262 23.45 9.30 14.29
N LEU A 263 23.01 8.46 15.24
CA LEU A 263 23.62 7.16 15.48
C LEU A 263 23.40 6.21 14.30
N ALA A 264 22.20 6.21 13.71
CA ALA A 264 21.90 5.43 12.50
C ALA A 264 22.81 5.85 11.33
N ALA A 265 22.98 7.15 11.12
CA ALA A 265 23.88 7.67 10.09
C ALA A 265 25.35 7.24 10.33
N TRP A 266 25.86 7.36 11.57
CA TRP A 266 27.21 6.93 11.92
C TRP A 266 27.43 5.43 11.72
N LEU A 267 26.48 4.59 12.13
CA LEU A 267 26.57 3.13 11.90
C LEU A 267 26.51 2.79 10.40
N THR A 268 25.67 3.49 9.65
CA THR A 268 25.59 3.33 8.19
C THR A 268 26.95 3.65 7.55
N VAL A 269 27.59 4.76 7.93
CA VAL A 269 28.92 5.13 7.46
C VAL A 269 29.97 4.10 7.89
N ALA A 270 29.91 3.63 9.16
CA ALA A 270 30.82 2.63 9.69
C ALA A 270 30.72 1.28 8.95
N LEU A 271 29.56 0.89 8.46
CA LEU A 271 29.37 -0.28 7.60
C LEU A 271 29.80 -0.02 6.15
N THR A 272 29.62 1.20 5.66
CA THR A 272 29.92 1.59 4.27
C THR A 272 31.42 1.68 4.02
N ILE A 273 32.19 2.35 4.90
CA ILE A 273 33.63 2.59 4.69
C ILE A 273 34.42 1.29 4.46
N PRO A 274 34.27 0.22 5.28
CA PRO A 274 34.98 -1.03 5.06
C PRO A 274 34.61 -1.72 3.72
N LEU A 275 33.34 -1.62 3.29
CA LEU A 275 32.94 -2.15 1.97
C LEU A 275 33.61 -1.39 0.83
N LEU A 276 33.65 -0.07 0.89
CA LEU A 276 34.32 0.78 -0.10
C LEU A 276 35.84 0.53 -0.10
N ALA A 277 36.45 0.41 1.08
CA ALA A 277 37.87 0.08 1.23
C ALA A 277 38.19 -1.29 0.61
N PHE A 278 37.34 -2.30 0.84
CA PHE A 278 37.48 -3.61 0.21
C PHE A 278 37.41 -3.50 -1.33
N VAL A 279 36.39 -2.78 -1.85
CA VAL A 279 36.27 -2.58 -3.32
C VAL A 279 37.50 -1.87 -3.88
N TRP A 280 37.99 -0.83 -3.21
CA TRP A 280 39.17 -0.09 -3.62
C TRP A 280 40.44 -0.96 -3.64
N VAL A 281 40.66 -1.75 -2.56
CA VAL A 281 41.84 -2.68 -2.49
C VAL A 281 41.80 -3.70 -3.62
N GLN A 282 40.62 -4.27 -3.92
CA GLN A 282 40.47 -5.24 -5.00
C GLN A 282 40.61 -4.57 -6.38
N ALA A 283 40.06 -3.38 -6.58
CA ALA A 283 40.23 -2.63 -7.82
C ALA A 283 41.69 -2.30 -8.12
N ARG A 284 42.50 -1.98 -7.08
CA ARG A 284 43.94 -1.82 -7.19
C ARG A 284 44.65 -3.11 -7.61
N ARG A 285 44.07 -4.27 -7.31
CA ARG A 285 44.52 -5.59 -7.75
C ARG A 285 43.98 -5.99 -9.13
N ARG A 286 43.29 -5.07 -9.82
CA ARG A 286 42.60 -5.26 -11.10
C ARG A 286 41.45 -6.26 -11.05
N GLU A 287 40.93 -6.55 -9.85
CA GLU A 287 39.72 -7.35 -9.63
C GLU A 287 38.48 -6.43 -9.67
N LEU A 288 37.79 -6.36 -10.81
CA LEU A 288 36.69 -5.44 -11.03
C LEU A 288 35.33 -5.98 -10.53
N LEU A 289 35.25 -7.25 -10.15
CA LEU A 289 33.98 -7.84 -9.71
C LEU A 289 33.40 -7.18 -8.46
N PRO A 290 34.18 -6.81 -7.40
CA PRO A 290 33.63 -6.07 -6.26
C PRO A 290 33.02 -4.72 -6.66
N LEU A 291 33.65 -4.03 -7.62
CA LEU A 291 33.11 -2.79 -8.16
C LEU A 291 31.77 -3.03 -8.91
N ALA A 292 31.70 -4.09 -9.71
CA ALA A 292 30.46 -4.48 -10.39
C ALA A 292 29.33 -4.81 -9.39
N LEU A 293 29.64 -5.49 -8.28
CA LEU A 293 28.69 -5.80 -7.22
C LEU A 293 28.24 -4.54 -6.45
N LEU A 294 29.11 -3.54 -6.32
CA LEU A 294 28.76 -2.25 -5.75
C LEU A 294 27.83 -1.47 -6.72
N ILE A 295 28.14 -1.47 -8.03
CA ILE A 295 27.31 -0.85 -9.09
C ILE A 295 25.96 -1.57 -9.23
N TRP A 296 25.88 -2.85 -8.93
CA TRP A 296 24.64 -3.62 -8.92
C TRP A 296 23.57 -2.94 -8.06
N TYR A 297 23.93 -2.38 -6.91
CA TYR A 297 22.97 -1.78 -5.99
C TYR A 297 22.23 -0.58 -6.59
N PRO A 298 22.87 0.51 -7.02
CA PRO A 298 22.17 1.62 -7.66
C PRO A 298 21.50 1.24 -8.99
N LEU A 299 22.02 0.24 -9.69
CA LEU A 299 21.42 -0.24 -10.94
C LEU A 299 19.99 -0.75 -10.71
N TRP A 300 19.77 -1.55 -9.67
CA TRP A 300 18.41 -2.05 -9.35
C TRP A 300 17.50 -0.99 -8.73
N LEU A 301 18.07 0.03 -8.10
CA LEU A 301 17.31 1.15 -7.57
C LEU A 301 16.96 2.22 -8.63
N ALA A 302 17.68 2.26 -9.76
CA ALA A 302 17.53 3.32 -10.76
C ALA A 302 16.07 3.63 -11.14
N PRO A 303 15.16 2.64 -11.34
CA PRO A 303 13.78 2.94 -11.69
C PRO A 303 12.98 3.69 -10.62
N ILE A 304 13.36 3.55 -9.35
CA ILE A 304 12.61 4.09 -8.20
C ILE A 304 13.27 5.29 -7.52
N LEU A 305 14.52 5.60 -7.84
CA LEU A 305 15.21 6.76 -7.27
C LEU A 305 14.53 8.09 -7.64
N THR A 306 13.77 8.10 -8.71
CA THR A 306 13.00 9.26 -9.18
C THR A 306 11.65 9.42 -8.48
N LEU A 307 11.30 8.53 -7.53
CA LEU A 307 10.04 8.51 -6.80
C LEU A 307 10.23 8.87 -5.31
N PRO A 308 10.66 10.10 -4.97
CA PRO A 308 10.96 10.48 -3.59
C PRO A 308 9.72 10.52 -2.67
N ASP A 309 8.53 10.63 -3.26
CA ASP A 309 7.25 10.65 -2.54
C ASP A 309 6.63 9.24 -2.40
N HIS A 310 7.34 8.19 -2.90
CA HIS A 310 6.94 6.78 -2.83
C HIS A 310 8.10 5.90 -2.37
N ILE A 311 8.55 6.11 -1.14
CA ILE A 311 9.64 5.35 -0.53
C ILE A 311 9.05 4.15 0.20
N ILE A 312 9.44 2.92 -0.23
CA ILE A 312 8.97 1.67 0.35
C ILE A 312 10.15 0.76 0.70
N GLU A 313 10.08 0.16 1.88
CA GLU A 313 11.18 -0.58 2.51
C GLU A 313 11.63 -1.83 1.75
N TYR A 314 10.78 -2.45 0.93
CA TYR A 314 11.13 -3.66 0.17
C TYR A 314 11.78 -3.37 -1.21
N PHE A 315 11.77 -2.16 -1.69
CA PHE A 315 12.37 -1.83 -3.00
C PHE A 315 13.87 -2.14 -3.11
N PRO A 316 14.68 -2.02 -2.04
CA PRO A 316 16.09 -2.39 -2.12
C PRO A 316 16.37 -3.90 -2.23
N LEU A 317 15.37 -4.79 -2.19
CA LEU A 317 15.56 -6.24 -2.11
C LEU A 317 16.47 -6.80 -3.22
N LEU A 318 16.27 -6.38 -4.48
CA LEU A 318 17.09 -6.82 -5.61
C LEU A 318 18.51 -6.24 -5.57
N GLY A 319 18.65 -4.99 -5.14
CA GLY A 319 19.93 -4.34 -4.93
C GLY A 319 20.76 -5.00 -3.84
N SER A 320 20.11 -5.39 -2.74
CA SER A 320 20.76 -6.02 -1.58
C SER A 320 21.39 -7.38 -1.88
N ILE A 321 21.02 -8.07 -2.98
CA ILE A 321 21.70 -9.27 -3.47
C ILE A 321 23.18 -8.98 -3.72
N GLY A 322 23.50 -7.89 -4.42
CA GLY A 322 24.88 -7.48 -4.69
C GLY A 322 25.66 -7.16 -3.42
N LEU A 323 25.01 -6.48 -2.47
CA LEU A 323 25.61 -6.16 -1.17
C LEU A 323 25.86 -7.41 -0.33
N ALA A 324 24.96 -8.37 -0.33
CA ALA A 324 25.13 -9.64 0.38
C ALA A 324 26.31 -10.44 -0.18
N ILE A 325 26.47 -10.49 -1.52
CA ILE A 325 27.63 -11.12 -2.18
C ILE A 325 28.93 -10.37 -1.83
N LEU A 326 28.91 -9.04 -1.94
CA LEU A 326 30.08 -8.20 -1.67
C LEU A 326 30.52 -8.29 -0.19
N GLY A 327 29.56 -8.14 0.74
CA GLY A 327 29.82 -8.20 2.19
C GLY A 327 30.34 -9.57 2.62
N SER A 328 29.74 -10.65 2.10
CA SER A 328 30.20 -12.02 2.39
C SER A 328 31.62 -12.29 1.87
N TRP A 329 31.92 -11.76 0.68
CA TRP A 329 33.28 -11.90 0.12
C TRP A 329 34.29 -11.10 0.93
N ALA A 330 33.97 -9.84 1.27
CA ALA A 330 34.80 -9.00 2.13
C ALA A 330 35.09 -9.68 3.48
N ALA A 331 34.06 -10.24 4.12
CA ALA A 331 34.17 -10.93 5.40
C ALA A 331 35.12 -12.15 5.32
N VAL A 332 34.96 -13.00 4.29
CA VAL A 332 35.83 -14.17 4.08
C VAL A 332 37.26 -13.73 3.74
N TRP A 333 37.43 -12.66 2.99
CA TRP A 333 38.74 -12.09 2.69
C TRP A 333 39.44 -11.59 3.96
N CYS A 334 38.72 -10.81 4.79
CA CYS A 334 39.21 -10.33 6.09
C CYS A 334 39.61 -11.47 7.02
N TRP A 335 38.80 -12.54 7.07
CA TRP A 335 39.11 -13.74 7.87
C TRP A 335 40.45 -14.39 7.48
N ARG A 336 40.77 -14.39 6.21
CA ARG A 336 42.04 -14.94 5.67
C ARG A 336 43.22 -13.98 5.80
N ALA A 337 42.94 -12.67 5.90
CA ALA A 337 43.99 -11.64 5.95
C ALA A 337 44.69 -11.54 7.32
N GLY A 338 44.04 -12.01 8.42
CA GLY A 338 44.66 -12.03 9.74
C GLY A 338 43.66 -11.75 10.87
N LYS A 339 44.11 -11.96 12.12
CA LYS A 339 43.21 -11.90 13.31
C LYS A 339 42.50 -10.54 13.50
N ALA A 340 43.23 -9.43 13.30
CA ALA A 340 42.62 -8.09 13.45
C ALA A 340 41.51 -7.85 12.42
N TYR A 341 41.71 -8.23 11.15
CA TYR A 341 40.69 -8.13 10.12
C TYR A 341 39.52 -9.09 10.36
N ALA A 342 39.80 -10.29 10.90
CA ALA A 342 38.74 -11.24 11.27
C ALA A 342 37.84 -10.69 12.38
N VAL A 343 38.43 -10.06 13.43
CA VAL A 343 37.67 -9.37 14.49
C VAL A 343 36.83 -8.25 13.90
N LEU A 344 37.41 -7.39 13.05
CA LEU A 344 36.66 -6.33 12.37
C LEU A 344 35.47 -6.90 11.57
N ALA A 345 35.67 -7.97 10.79
CA ALA A 345 34.59 -8.61 10.02
C ALA A 345 33.48 -9.14 10.95
N VAL A 346 33.84 -9.77 12.08
CA VAL A 346 32.83 -10.23 13.08
C VAL A 346 32.04 -9.07 13.66
N CYS A 347 32.71 -7.97 14.04
CA CYS A 347 32.03 -6.78 14.56
C CYS A 347 31.05 -6.18 13.52
N LEU A 348 31.48 -6.04 12.26
CA LEU A 348 30.64 -5.52 11.18
C LEU A 348 29.45 -6.44 10.88
N LEU A 349 29.66 -7.75 10.82
CA LEU A 349 28.60 -8.74 10.62
C LEU A 349 27.61 -8.78 11.80
N ALA A 350 28.11 -8.64 13.03
CA ALA A 350 27.28 -8.54 14.23
C ALA A 350 26.43 -7.26 14.21
N THR A 351 27.04 -6.11 13.86
CA THR A 351 26.32 -4.83 13.72
C THR A 351 25.23 -4.96 12.65
N TYR A 352 25.55 -5.44 11.45
CA TYR A 352 24.58 -5.68 10.40
C TYR A 352 23.47 -6.64 10.87
N GLY A 353 23.82 -7.75 11.50
CA GLY A 353 22.85 -8.73 11.99
C GLY A 353 21.86 -8.14 12.99
N VAL A 354 22.37 -7.38 13.98
CA VAL A 354 21.52 -6.73 14.98
C VAL A 354 20.61 -5.67 14.34
N THR A 355 21.18 -4.81 13.49
CA THR A 355 20.43 -3.72 12.86
C THR A 355 19.49 -4.20 11.73
N SER A 356 19.60 -5.45 11.29
CA SER A 356 18.66 -6.08 10.36
C SER A 356 17.59 -6.90 11.07
N VAL A 357 17.97 -7.76 12.02
CA VAL A 357 17.02 -8.67 12.70
C VAL A 357 15.98 -7.91 13.53
N ILE A 358 16.37 -6.81 14.18
CA ILE A 358 15.43 -5.99 14.98
C ILE A 358 14.31 -5.43 14.11
N PRO A 359 14.56 -4.68 13.04
CA PRO A 359 13.49 -4.15 12.18
C PRO A 359 12.74 -5.23 11.42
N ASP A 360 13.38 -6.34 11.04
CA ASP A 360 12.67 -7.49 10.46
C ASP A 360 11.60 -8.03 11.38
N TRP A 361 11.95 -8.22 12.65
CA TRP A 361 11.00 -8.68 13.66
C TRP A 361 9.88 -7.66 13.90
N LEU A 362 10.21 -6.37 14.05
CA LEU A 362 9.26 -5.30 14.29
C LEU A 362 8.31 -5.13 13.10
N GLY A 363 8.83 -5.08 11.87
CA GLY A 363 8.04 -4.94 10.65
C GLY A 363 7.12 -6.14 10.43
N THR A 364 7.65 -7.36 10.62
CA THR A 364 6.86 -8.59 10.49
C THR A 364 5.72 -8.65 11.50
N ARG A 365 5.95 -8.21 12.75
CA ARG A 365 4.90 -8.11 13.76
C ARG A 365 3.88 -7.05 13.43
N TRP A 366 4.32 -5.88 12.98
CA TRP A 366 3.40 -4.81 12.58
C TRP A 366 2.41 -5.29 11.49
N HIS A 367 2.90 -5.95 10.44
CA HIS A 367 2.05 -6.53 9.42
C HIS A 367 1.10 -7.61 9.97
N HIS A 368 1.60 -8.46 10.88
CA HIS A 368 0.78 -9.48 11.54
C HIS A 368 -0.36 -8.87 12.34
N ASP A 369 -0.08 -7.79 13.09
CA ASP A 369 -1.07 -7.10 13.90
C ASP A 369 -2.13 -6.41 13.01
N GLN A 370 -1.72 -5.72 11.95
CA GLN A 370 -2.63 -5.14 10.94
C GLN A 370 -3.53 -6.21 10.31
N ALA A 371 -2.96 -7.32 9.91
CA ALA A 371 -3.70 -8.46 9.35
C ALA A 371 -4.67 -9.09 10.35
N SER A 372 -4.31 -9.12 11.64
CA SER A 372 -5.16 -9.62 12.71
C SER A 372 -6.36 -8.70 12.96
N HIS A 373 -6.16 -7.38 12.94
CA HIS A 373 -7.24 -6.40 13.04
C HIS A 373 -8.20 -6.49 11.85
N ALA A 374 -7.68 -6.59 10.62
CA ALA A 374 -8.48 -6.77 9.42
C ALA A 374 -9.30 -8.09 9.49
N LYS A 375 -8.68 -9.19 9.96
CA LYS A 375 -9.35 -10.47 10.16
C LYS A 375 -10.50 -10.37 11.17
N ALA A 376 -10.25 -9.73 12.32
CA ALA A 376 -11.24 -9.53 13.36
C ALA A 376 -12.44 -8.72 12.85
N LEU A 377 -12.17 -7.66 12.08
CA LEU A 377 -13.19 -6.85 11.42
C LEU A 377 -14.06 -7.70 10.48
N LEU A 378 -13.46 -8.43 9.53
CA LEU A 378 -14.21 -9.23 8.59
C LEU A 378 -15.02 -10.35 9.28
N GLN A 379 -14.44 -11.00 10.28
CA GLN A 379 -15.14 -12.01 11.06
C GLN A 379 -16.32 -11.42 11.86
N GLY A 380 -16.16 -10.20 12.38
CA GLY A 380 -17.22 -9.47 13.06
C GLY A 380 -18.38 -9.13 12.14
N VAL A 381 -18.07 -8.60 10.95
CA VAL A 381 -19.07 -8.31 9.91
C VAL A 381 -19.77 -9.59 9.46
N ALA A 382 -19.03 -10.68 9.21
CA ALA A 382 -19.62 -11.97 8.83
C ALA A 382 -20.59 -12.51 9.90
N ARG A 383 -20.23 -12.40 11.21
CA ARG A 383 -21.14 -12.74 12.31
C ARG A 383 -22.39 -11.87 12.32
N ALA A 384 -22.23 -10.56 12.07
CA ALA A 384 -23.37 -9.64 12.00
C ALA A 384 -24.31 -10.01 10.85
N GLN A 385 -23.78 -10.30 9.66
CA GLN A 385 -24.58 -10.73 8.50
C GLN A 385 -25.30 -12.05 8.74
N THR A 386 -24.64 -13.02 9.39
CA THR A 386 -25.23 -14.33 9.72
C THR A 386 -26.30 -14.22 10.82
N GLY A 387 -26.05 -13.40 11.83
CA GLY A 387 -26.99 -13.20 12.95
C GLY A 387 -28.21 -12.36 12.57
N TYR A 388 -28.10 -11.53 11.55
CA TYR A 388 -29.17 -10.61 11.10
C TYR A 388 -29.33 -10.69 9.57
N PRO A 389 -29.84 -11.81 9.03
CA PRO A 389 -29.98 -12.01 7.59
C PRO A 389 -30.83 -10.90 6.94
N GLY A 390 -30.38 -10.41 5.79
CA GLY A 390 -31.08 -9.36 5.02
C GLY A 390 -30.96 -7.95 5.59
N LYS A 391 -30.36 -7.76 6.76
CA LYS A 391 -30.09 -6.41 7.30
C LYS A 391 -28.83 -5.82 6.73
N THR A 392 -28.80 -4.50 6.63
CA THR A 392 -27.56 -3.78 6.34
C THR A 392 -26.67 -3.75 7.56
N VAL A 393 -25.39 -4.00 7.38
CA VAL A 393 -24.39 -3.87 8.45
C VAL A 393 -23.69 -2.53 8.35
N LEU A 394 -23.74 -1.77 9.45
CA LEU A 394 -22.96 -0.55 9.64
C LEU A 394 -21.76 -0.88 10.52
N VAL A 395 -20.57 -0.48 10.12
CA VAL A 395 -19.34 -0.68 10.89
C VAL A 395 -18.96 0.64 11.56
N SER A 396 -18.86 0.64 12.89
CA SER A 396 -18.45 1.79 13.71
C SER A 396 -17.09 1.57 14.35
N GLY A 397 -16.43 2.67 14.76
CA GLY A 397 -15.15 2.62 15.47
C GLY A 397 -13.94 2.36 14.58
N VAL A 398 -14.07 2.44 13.26
CA VAL A 398 -12.97 2.29 12.31
C VAL A 398 -12.06 3.52 12.40
N ASP A 399 -10.82 3.31 12.80
CA ASP A 399 -9.75 4.32 12.76
C ASP A 399 -9.01 4.32 11.41
N ARG A 400 -8.01 5.19 11.27
CA ARG A 400 -7.25 5.34 10.04
C ARG A 400 -6.50 4.05 9.66
N GLU A 401 -5.86 3.41 10.63
CA GLU A 401 -5.04 2.22 10.37
C GLU A 401 -5.91 1.05 9.93
N LEU A 402 -6.99 0.80 10.64
CA LEU A 402 -7.95 -0.26 10.29
C LEU A 402 -8.65 0.01 8.96
N PHE A 403 -8.93 1.29 8.63
CA PHE A 403 -9.50 1.64 7.33
C PHE A 403 -8.60 1.16 6.19
N TRP A 404 -7.31 1.49 6.25
CA TRP A 404 -6.34 1.06 5.24
C TRP A 404 -6.09 -0.45 5.28
N ALA A 405 -6.03 -1.04 6.47
CA ALA A 405 -5.76 -2.46 6.63
C ALA A 405 -6.91 -3.37 6.18
N GLY A 406 -8.17 -2.95 6.35
CA GLY A 406 -9.30 -3.87 6.25
C GLY A 406 -10.61 -3.29 5.71
N VAL A 407 -10.62 -2.07 5.14
CA VAL A 407 -11.84 -1.47 4.57
C VAL A 407 -11.63 -0.97 3.15
N PHE A 408 -10.50 -0.32 2.89
CA PHE A 408 -10.23 0.45 1.68
C PHE A 408 -10.46 -0.33 0.37
N ASP A 409 -9.98 -1.55 0.28
CA ASP A 409 -10.11 -2.41 -0.92
C ASP A 409 -11.37 -3.29 -0.94
N GLU A 410 -12.42 -2.84 -0.26
CA GLU A 410 -13.76 -3.46 -0.28
C GLU A 410 -13.79 -4.96 0.07
N PRO A 411 -13.15 -5.41 1.16
CA PRO A 411 -13.06 -6.82 1.50
C PRO A 411 -14.43 -7.46 1.80
N PHE A 412 -15.43 -6.68 2.17
CA PHE A 412 -16.75 -7.20 2.55
C PHE A 412 -17.48 -7.91 1.41
N ARG A 413 -17.16 -7.60 0.15
CA ARG A 413 -17.66 -8.33 -1.01
C ARG A 413 -17.29 -9.82 -1.01
N LEU A 414 -16.15 -10.16 -0.39
CA LEU A 414 -15.66 -11.53 -0.27
C LEU A 414 -16.48 -12.40 0.69
N LEU A 415 -17.35 -11.79 1.52
CA LEU A 415 -18.20 -12.48 2.47
C LEU A 415 -19.51 -13.01 1.84
N GLY A 416 -19.89 -12.51 0.66
CA GLY A 416 -21.11 -12.91 -0.04
C GLY A 416 -22.41 -12.52 0.65
N GLY A 417 -22.34 -11.70 1.72
CA GLY A 417 -23.49 -11.25 2.50
C GLY A 417 -24.14 -9.95 1.96
N GLY A 418 -25.06 -9.40 2.74
CA GLY A 418 -25.72 -8.12 2.46
C GLY A 418 -24.77 -6.91 2.47
N PRO A 419 -25.27 -5.71 2.14
CA PRO A 419 -24.46 -4.51 2.03
C PRO A 419 -23.85 -4.12 3.38
N VAL A 420 -22.59 -3.69 3.34
CA VAL A 420 -21.81 -3.21 4.48
C VAL A 420 -21.36 -1.77 4.21
N TYR A 421 -21.59 -0.90 5.18
CA TYR A 421 -21.21 0.52 5.11
C TYR A 421 -20.53 0.95 6.40
N LEU A 422 -19.79 2.05 6.34
CA LEU A 422 -19.26 2.70 7.54
C LEU A 422 -20.34 3.59 8.17
N THR A 423 -20.24 3.78 9.49
CA THR A 423 -21.11 4.76 10.18
C THR A 423 -20.77 6.19 9.76
N PRO A 424 -21.76 7.12 9.77
CA PRO A 424 -21.54 8.51 9.34
C PRO A 424 -20.52 9.30 10.18
N ASP A 425 -20.20 8.85 11.39
CA ASP A 425 -19.21 9.43 12.29
C ASP A 425 -17.77 8.97 12.02
N THR A 426 -17.57 8.07 11.05
CA THR A 426 -16.23 7.64 10.66
C THR A 426 -15.42 8.83 10.12
N PRO A 427 -14.18 9.05 10.60
CA PRO A 427 -13.34 10.15 10.14
C PRO A 427 -13.07 10.11 8.63
N ASP A 428 -12.99 11.30 8.01
CA ASP A 428 -12.80 11.45 6.55
C ASP A 428 -11.33 11.37 6.10
N TYR A 429 -10.51 10.55 6.71
CA TYR A 429 -9.08 10.45 6.36
C TYR A 429 -8.82 9.95 4.93
N TRP A 430 -9.76 9.29 4.28
CA TRP A 430 -9.70 8.92 2.86
C TRP A 430 -9.69 10.12 1.91
N ARG A 431 -10.10 11.32 2.37
CA ARG A 431 -10.03 12.55 1.56
C ARG A 431 -8.62 13.04 1.27
N SER A 432 -7.64 12.63 2.09
CA SER A 432 -6.24 12.95 1.82
C SER A 432 -5.68 12.25 0.57
N ARG A 433 -6.44 11.36 -0.01
CA ARG A 433 -6.07 10.51 -1.14
C ARG A 433 -7.14 10.58 -2.24
N PRO A 434 -7.20 11.70 -3.03
CA PRO A 434 -8.23 11.87 -4.07
C PRO A 434 -8.24 10.76 -5.11
N GLU A 435 -7.08 10.13 -5.35
CA GLU A 435 -6.94 9.00 -6.26
C GLU A 435 -7.70 7.74 -5.83
N LEU A 436 -8.14 7.65 -4.59
CA LEU A 436 -8.93 6.54 -4.09
C LEU A 436 -10.42 6.66 -4.44
N GLY A 437 -10.79 7.78 -5.00
CA GLY A 437 -12.16 8.06 -5.43
C GLY A 437 -13.14 8.32 -4.29
N ASP A 438 -14.39 8.49 -4.66
CA ASP A 438 -15.48 8.71 -3.74
C ASP A 438 -15.92 7.38 -3.10
N VAL A 439 -15.88 7.31 -1.77
CA VAL A 439 -16.33 6.16 -0.98
C VAL A 439 -17.69 6.40 -0.31
N SER A 440 -18.42 7.44 -0.72
CA SER A 440 -19.74 7.79 -0.17
C SER A 440 -20.75 6.64 -0.24
N HIS A 441 -20.63 5.77 -1.23
CA HIS A 441 -21.46 4.57 -1.37
C HIS A 441 -21.29 3.56 -0.22
N ARG A 442 -20.20 3.67 0.57
CA ARG A 442 -19.96 2.85 1.77
C ARG A 442 -20.68 3.37 3.02
N TYR A 443 -21.25 4.56 2.94
CA TYR A 443 -21.99 5.16 4.05
C TYR A 443 -23.49 4.88 3.92
N LYS A 444 -24.08 4.51 5.05
CA LYS A 444 -25.51 4.24 5.12
C LYS A 444 -26.28 5.51 5.43
N ARG A 445 -27.40 5.72 4.74
CA ARG A 445 -28.34 6.81 5.06
C ARG A 445 -28.98 6.58 6.43
N PRO A 446 -29.14 7.63 7.26
CA PRO A 446 -29.91 7.55 8.49
C PRO A 446 -31.35 7.10 8.25
N GLY A 447 -31.92 6.39 9.20
CA GLY A 447 -33.34 5.94 9.16
C GLY A 447 -33.57 4.60 8.46
N VAL A 448 -32.60 4.02 7.79
CA VAL A 448 -32.73 2.66 7.23
C VAL A 448 -32.42 1.62 8.30
N GLU A 449 -33.26 0.60 8.40
CA GLU A 449 -33.09 -0.50 9.34
C GLU A 449 -31.77 -1.24 9.10
N ALA A 450 -30.91 -1.24 10.11
CA ALA A 450 -29.56 -1.77 10.03
C ALA A 450 -29.10 -2.34 11.38
N VAL A 451 -28.04 -3.11 11.39
CA VAL A 451 -27.30 -3.48 12.59
C VAL A 451 -25.94 -2.79 12.59
N VAL A 452 -25.45 -2.38 13.77
CA VAL A 452 -24.12 -1.80 13.94
C VAL A 452 -23.19 -2.84 14.52
N TYR A 453 -22.10 -3.11 13.83
CA TYR A 453 -20.96 -3.81 14.38
C TYR A 453 -19.93 -2.78 14.85
N ASP A 454 -19.70 -2.72 16.16
CA ASP A 454 -18.67 -1.88 16.75
C ASP A 454 -17.34 -2.64 16.83
N VAL A 455 -16.32 -2.12 16.15
CA VAL A 455 -15.00 -2.78 16.04
C VAL A 455 -14.26 -2.78 17.37
N ARG A 456 -14.48 -1.77 18.24
CA ARG A 456 -13.76 -1.62 19.51
C ARG A 456 -14.26 -2.59 20.57
N THR A 457 -15.57 -2.83 20.59
CA THR A 457 -16.22 -3.72 21.56
C THR A 457 -16.46 -5.12 21.01
N HIS A 458 -16.33 -5.30 19.68
CA HIS A 458 -16.69 -6.52 18.94
C HIS A 458 -18.15 -6.94 19.10
N GLN A 459 -19.03 -6.01 19.46
CA GLN A 459 -20.45 -6.24 19.67
C GLN A 459 -21.28 -5.83 18.46
N VAL A 460 -22.36 -6.55 18.23
CA VAL A 460 -23.39 -6.20 17.26
C VAL A 460 -24.59 -5.67 18.02
N SER A 461 -25.03 -4.46 17.69
CA SER A 461 -26.24 -3.86 18.25
C SER A 461 -27.24 -3.55 17.13
N TYR A 462 -28.51 -3.56 17.47
CA TYR A 462 -29.55 -3.17 16.53
C TYR A 462 -29.50 -1.66 16.33
N ALA A 463 -29.28 -1.21 15.10
CA ALA A 463 -29.36 0.21 14.77
C ALA A 463 -30.82 0.61 14.48
N GLY A 464 -31.66 0.40 15.47
CA GLY A 464 -32.77 1.30 15.61
C GLY A 464 -32.20 2.62 16.10
N LEU A 465 -32.25 3.70 15.35
CA LEU A 465 -31.94 5.02 15.91
C LEU A 465 -32.82 5.18 17.18
N PRO A 466 -32.23 5.56 18.34
CA PRO A 466 -33.03 5.80 19.51
C PRO A 466 -34.14 6.78 19.14
N ALA A 467 -35.37 6.53 19.61
CA ALA A 467 -36.46 7.49 19.48
C ALA A 467 -35.95 8.82 20.07
N GLY A 468 -35.80 9.85 19.22
CA GLY A 468 -35.24 11.14 19.61
C GLY A 468 -33.78 11.41 19.25
N ALA A 469 -33.03 10.48 18.71
CA ALA A 469 -31.70 10.80 18.14
C ALA A 469 -31.89 11.63 16.87
N GLY A 470 -31.58 12.92 16.95
CA GLY A 470 -31.67 13.82 15.81
C GLY A 470 -30.75 13.40 14.68
N VAL A 471 -31.27 13.41 13.48
CA VAL A 471 -30.50 13.13 12.27
C VAL A 471 -29.73 14.39 11.89
N ILE A 472 -28.43 14.30 11.74
CA ILE A 472 -27.56 15.41 11.32
C ILE A 472 -26.97 15.09 9.95
N VAL A 473 -27.18 15.97 8.98
CA VAL A 473 -26.52 15.94 7.67
C VAL A 473 -25.42 17.01 7.68
N SER A 474 -24.17 16.58 7.76
CA SER A 474 -22.99 17.47 7.72
C SER A 474 -22.64 17.80 6.28
N LEU A 475 -22.95 19.02 5.82
CA LEU A 475 -22.86 19.42 4.41
C LEU A 475 -21.43 19.69 3.92
N GLY A 476 -20.50 19.96 4.83
CA GLY A 476 -19.09 20.14 4.47
C GLY A 476 -18.37 18.85 4.02
N ARG A 477 -19.05 17.72 4.01
CA ARG A 477 -18.50 16.40 3.72
C ARG A 477 -19.09 15.80 2.45
N GLU A 478 -18.29 15.10 1.66
CA GLU A 478 -18.79 14.37 0.48
C GLU A 478 -19.74 13.23 0.87
N SER A 479 -19.62 12.68 2.06
CA SER A 479 -20.57 11.70 2.60
C SER A 479 -22.03 12.20 2.66
N SER A 480 -22.25 13.51 2.59
CA SER A 480 -23.58 14.10 2.48
C SER A 480 -24.20 14.03 1.08
N ALA A 481 -23.40 13.76 0.04
CA ALA A 481 -23.86 13.76 -1.35
C ALA A 481 -25.14 12.93 -1.61
N PRO A 482 -25.34 11.73 -1.01
CA PRO A 482 -26.58 10.97 -1.17
C PRO A 482 -27.84 11.65 -0.62
N HIS A 483 -27.68 12.62 0.28
CA HIS A 483 -28.77 13.40 0.84
C HIS A 483 -29.12 14.65 0.02
N LEU A 484 -28.24 15.05 -0.90
CA LEU A 484 -28.37 16.32 -1.61
C LEU A 484 -29.29 16.18 -2.83
N GLY A 485 -30.16 17.16 -2.97
CA GLY A 485 -30.88 17.42 -4.21
C GLY A 485 -30.19 18.51 -5.04
N GLU A 486 -30.99 19.34 -5.69
CA GLU A 486 -30.49 20.43 -6.54
C GLU A 486 -29.95 21.61 -5.74
N GLY A 487 -29.08 22.42 -6.37
CA GLY A 487 -28.67 23.73 -5.88
C GLY A 487 -27.45 23.76 -4.95
N TRP A 488 -26.74 22.65 -4.79
CA TRP A 488 -25.52 22.56 -4.00
C TRP A 488 -24.27 22.55 -4.88
N TYR A 489 -23.25 23.26 -4.43
CA TYR A 489 -21.89 23.19 -5.00
C TYR A 489 -21.06 22.09 -4.33
N GLN A 490 -19.78 21.99 -4.63
CA GLN A 490 -18.89 21.00 -4.02
C GLN A 490 -18.63 21.31 -2.53
N ALA A 491 -18.29 20.28 -1.74
CA ALA A 491 -17.97 20.42 -0.33
C ALA A 491 -16.63 21.14 -0.13
N GLU A 492 -16.56 22.05 0.83
CA GLU A 492 -15.36 22.81 1.17
C GLU A 492 -14.86 22.51 2.61
N GLY A 493 -14.90 21.24 3.00
CA GLY A 493 -14.38 20.76 4.27
C GLY A 493 -15.32 20.98 5.46
N THR A 494 -15.64 22.22 5.80
CA THR A 494 -16.51 22.56 6.93
C THR A 494 -17.94 22.92 6.53
N HIS A 495 -18.16 23.26 5.28
CA HIS A 495 -19.44 23.72 4.75
C HIS A 495 -19.59 23.37 3.27
N ARG A 496 -20.79 23.57 2.76
CA ARG A 496 -21.12 23.51 1.33
C ARG A 496 -21.90 24.74 0.94
N TRP A 497 -21.52 25.34 -0.16
CA TRP A 497 -22.25 26.45 -0.73
C TRP A 497 -23.54 25.97 -1.38
N MET A 498 -24.58 26.72 -1.20
CA MET A 498 -25.79 26.59 -1.99
C MET A 498 -25.95 27.78 -2.94
N GLY A 499 -26.68 27.59 -4.04
CA GLY A 499 -27.19 28.66 -4.87
C GLY A 499 -28.32 29.42 -4.19
N GLN A 500 -29.15 30.12 -4.95
CA GLN A 500 -30.33 30.82 -4.40
C GLN A 500 -31.35 29.86 -3.78
N ARG A 501 -31.46 28.63 -4.31
CA ARG A 501 -32.30 27.56 -3.81
C ARG A 501 -31.57 26.26 -3.81
N ALA A 502 -31.68 25.49 -2.72
CA ALA A 502 -31.11 24.15 -2.63
C ALA A 502 -32.02 23.20 -1.88
N SER A 503 -31.92 21.92 -2.15
CA SER A 503 -32.74 20.91 -1.48
C SER A 503 -31.90 19.75 -0.97
N LEU A 504 -32.33 19.13 0.12
CA LEU A 504 -31.78 17.92 0.66
C LEU A 504 -32.87 16.99 1.20
N THR A 505 -32.52 15.73 1.39
CA THR A 505 -33.41 14.73 1.98
C THR A 505 -32.87 14.34 3.36
N ILE A 506 -33.72 14.36 4.37
CA ILE A 506 -33.39 14.01 5.76
C ILE A 506 -34.52 13.13 6.35
N ALA A 507 -34.17 12.29 7.33
CA ALA A 507 -35.18 11.47 8.00
C ALA A 507 -36.24 12.32 8.69
N ARG A 508 -37.51 11.87 8.67
CA ARG A 508 -38.61 12.49 9.39
C ARG A 508 -38.40 12.40 10.90
N PRO A 509 -38.87 13.37 11.68
CA PRO A 509 -38.93 13.23 13.12
C PRO A 509 -39.87 12.07 13.50
N ARG A 510 -39.45 11.24 14.46
CA ARG A 510 -40.26 10.11 14.92
C ARG A 510 -41.38 10.51 15.89
N ALA A 511 -41.28 11.68 16.48
CA ALA A 511 -42.23 12.21 17.42
C ALA A 511 -42.60 13.67 17.08
N PRO A 512 -43.83 14.11 17.39
CA PRO A 512 -44.21 15.52 17.29
C PRO A 512 -43.38 16.40 18.24
N GLY A 513 -43.18 17.66 17.86
CA GLY A 513 -42.45 18.64 18.67
C GLY A 513 -40.96 18.78 18.33
N ALA A 514 -40.49 18.07 17.31
CA ALA A 514 -39.13 18.22 16.80
C ALA A 514 -38.93 19.55 16.06
N ALA A 515 -37.70 20.02 16.00
CA ALA A 515 -37.29 21.21 15.25
C ALA A 515 -36.23 20.86 14.19
N LEU A 516 -36.30 21.55 13.06
CA LEU A 516 -35.24 21.54 12.03
C LEU A 516 -34.23 22.62 12.38
N ARG A 517 -32.98 22.24 12.63
CA ARG A 517 -31.88 23.16 12.91
C ARG A 517 -30.93 23.22 11.71
N ILE A 518 -30.59 24.44 11.30
CA ILE A 518 -29.71 24.74 10.19
C ILE A 518 -28.55 25.57 10.74
N GLU A 519 -27.35 25.09 10.52
CA GLU A 519 -26.10 25.75 10.92
C GLU A 519 -25.27 26.10 9.69
N GLY A 520 -24.58 27.22 9.76
CA GLY A 520 -23.75 27.68 8.66
C GLY A 520 -22.94 28.93 8.99
N TYR A 521 -22.40 29.55 7.97
CA TYR A 521 -21.63 30.77 8.05
C TYR A 521 -22.16 31.81 7.05
N MET A 522 -22.25 33.07 7.48
CA MET A 522 -22.73 34.17 6.68
C MET A 522 -21.58 35.14 6.31
N PRO A 523 -21.03 35.08 5.11
CA PRO A 523 -19.97 35.98 4.68
C PRO A 523 -20.45 37.42 4.48
N ALA A 524 -19.59 38.39 4.79
CA ALA A 524 -19.87 39.81 4.65
C ALA A 524 -20.28 40.23 3.24
N PHE A 525 -19.72 39.62 2.20
CA PHE A 525 -20.02 40.00 0.81
C PHE A 525 -21.46 39.75 0.41
N ILE A 526 -22.13 38.77 1.00
CA ILE A 526 -23.55 38.46 0.76
C ILE A 526 -24.46 39.54 1.42
N LEU A 527 -24.02 40.09 2.57
CA LEU A 527 -24.80 41.07 3.33
C LEU A 527 -24.56 42.52 2.87
N ARG A 528 -23.68 42.81 1.91
CA ARG A 528 -23.41 44.15 1.42
C ARG A 528 -24.66 44.95 0.95
N SER A 529 -25.67 44.21 0.46
CA SER A 529 -26.93 44.79 0.00
C SER A 529 -28.09 44.63 1.01
N GLY A 530 -27.75 44.45 2.31
CA GLY A 530 -28.72 44.31 3.41
C GLY A 530 -28.92 42.86 3.88
N PRO A 531 -29.80 42.65 4.85
CA PRO A 531 -30.11 41.33 5.41
C PRO A 531 -30.54 40.31 4.37
N VAL A 532 -30.28 39.05 4.62
CA VAL A 532 -30.67 37.93 3.74
C VAL A 532 -31.79 37.13 4.42
N ARG A 533 -32.90 37.03 3.74
CA ARG A 533 -34.03 36.22 4.21
C ARG A 533 -33.82 34.77 3.79
N LEU A 534 -33.78 33.87 4.76
CA LEU A 534 -33.76 32.41 4.56
C LEU A 534 -35.21 31.90 4.77
N LYS A 535 -35.80 31.27 3.76
CA LYS A 535 -37.06 30.52 3.84
C LYS A 535 -36.77 29.03 3.85
N VAL A 536 -37.53 28.28 4.60
CA VAL A 536 -37.37 26.83 4.77
C VAL A 536 -38.71 26.13 4.57
N ASP A 537 -38.72 25.15 3.68
CA ASP A 537 -39.81 24.21 3.47
C ASP A 537 -39.37 22.80 3.87
N ALA A 538 -40.20 22.02 4.50
CA ALA A 538 -39.98 20.63 4.83
C ALA A 538 -41.19 19.77 4.44
N GLY A 539 -40.99 18.65 3.75
CA GLY A 539 -42.05 17.75 3.30
C GLY A 539 -43.07 18.43 2.38
N GLY A 540 -42.68 19.49 1.67
CA GLY A 540 -43.56 20.27 0.79
C GLY A 540 -44.42 21.32 1.53
N GLN A 541 -44.17 21.55 2.80
CA GLN A 541 -44.88 22.58 3.62
C GLN A 541 -43.89 23.65 4.09
N PRO A 542 -44.28 24.95 4.08
CA PRO A 542 -43.44 26.00 4.63
C PRO A 542 -43.35 25.85 6.16
N VAL A 543 -42.13 25.74 6.70
CA VAL A 543 -41.91 25.62 8.14
C VAL A 543 -41.46 26.93 8.78
N GLY A 544 -40.97 27.88 7.97
CA GLY A 544 -40.65 29.21 8.49
C GLY A 544 -39.69 30.01 7.61
N ALA A 545 -39.42 31.24 8.06
CA ALA A 545 -38.44 32.13 7.47
C ALA A 545 -37.76 32.96 8.56
N THR A 546 -36.47 33.26 8.34
CA THR A 546 -35.68 34.13 9.24
C THR A 546 -34.82 35.07 8.44
N GLU A 547 -34.36 36.17 9.06
CA GLU A 547 -33.39 37.08 8.47
C GLU A 547 -32.01 36.91 9.10
N LEU A 548 -30.99 36.67 8.26
CA LEU A 548 -29.62 36.63 8.66
C LEU A 548 -28.99 38.01 8.48
N ARG A 549 -28.48 38.58 9.57
CA ARG A 549 -28.03 39.98 9.64
C ARG A 549 -26.58 40.15 10.05
N GLN A 550 -25.97 39.12 10.62
CA GLN A 550 -24.61 39.20 11.17
C GLN A 550 -23.59 38.75 10.15
N ALA A 551 -22.72 39.66 9.76
CA ALA A 551 -21.64 39.40 8.78
C ALA A 551 -20.47 38.67 9.43
N ASP A 552 -19.78 37.84 8.64
CA ASP A 552 -18.59 37.08 8.99
C ASP A 552 -18.73 36.27 10.29
N ALA A 553 -19.94 35.75 10.52
CA ALA A 553 -20.27 35.04 11.73
C ALA A 553 -20.97 33.70 11.42
N PRO A 554 -20.77 32.67 12.28
CA PRO A 554 -21.60 31.47 12.24
C PRO A 554 -23.04 31.80 12.63
N PHE A 555 -23.99 31.11 12.02
CA PHE A 555 -25.39 31.18 12.41
C PHE A 555 -25.94 29.80 12.76
N ALA A 556 -26.91 29.75 13.63
CA ALA A 556 -27.71 28.58 13.92
C ALA A 556 -29.18 29.04 14.06
N VAL A 557 -30.07 28.48 13.24
CA VAL A 557 -31.49 28.80 13.21
C VAL A 557 -32.32 27.55 13.35
N GLU A 558 -33.41 27.64 14.08
CA GLU A 558 -34.30 26.51 14.34
C GLU A 558 -35.73 26.82 13.88
N PHE A 559 -36.35 25.84 13.25
CA PHE A 559 -37.74 25.91 12.76
C PHE A 559 -38.53 24.75 13.34
N PRO A 560 -39.59 24.99 14.11
CA PRO A 560 -40.44 23.91 14.61
C PRO A 560 -41.10 23.17 13.45
N LEU A 561 -41.02 21.85 13.48
CA LEU A 561 -41.61 21.02 12.45
C LEU A 561 -43.09 20.73 12.77
N PRO A 562 -43.99 20.86 11.79
CA PRO A 562 -45.39 20.49 11.96
C PRO A 562 -45.53 19.03 12.41
N PRO A 563 -46.50 18.73 13.32
CA PRO A 563 -46.75 17.35 13.76
C PRO A 563 -47.05 16.37 12.62
N SER A 564 -47.61 16.86 11.50
CA SER A 564 -47.88 16.09 10.28
C SER A 564 -46.64 15.54 9.60
N LEU A 565 -45.45 16.05 9.91
CA LEU A 565 -44.18 15.56 9.38
C LEU A 565 -43.58 14.47 10.25
N ALA A 566 -44.12 14.19 11.42
CA ALA A 566 -43.68 13.07 12.25
C ALA A 566 -44.10 11.74 11.61
N GLY A 567 -43.20 10.75 11.64
CA GLY A 567 -43.43 9.42 11.09
C GLY A 567 -42.16 8.77 10.57
N ASP A 568 -42.34 7.62 9.97
CA ASP A 568 -41.23 6.88 9.33
C ASP A 568 -40.90 7.40 7.93
N GLY A 569 -39.65 7.19 7.48
CA GLY A 569 -39.20 7.57 6.17
C GLY A 569 -38.45 8.90 6.12
N GLU A 570 -38.32 9.44 4.93
CA GLU A 570 -37.54 10.67 4.65
C GLU A 570 -38.48 11.83 4.26
N MET A 571 -38.03 13.06 4.48
CA MET A 571 -38.66 14.28 4.00
C MET A 571 -37.66 15.13 3.22
N ARG A 572 -38.14 15.78 2.18
CA ARG A 572 -37.35 16.77 1.44
C ARG A 572 -37.38 18.10 2.20
N VAL A 573 -36.21 18.66 2.44
CA VAL A 573 -36.02 20.01 2.98
C VAL A 573 -35.53 20.90 1.84
N THR A 574 -36.16 22.05 1.67
CA THR A 574 -35.73 23.05 0.67
C THR A 574 -35.37 24.34 1.41
N LEU A 575 -34.21 24.87 1.08
CA LEU A 575 -33.69 26.14 1.57
C LEU A 575 -33.74 27.14 0.40
N GLU A 576 -34.26 28.31 0.64
CA GLU A 576 -34.32 29.40 -0.34
C GLU A 576 -33.87 30.70 0.32
N VAL A 577 -32.91 31.37 -0.31
CA VAL A 577 -32.37 32.66 0.13
C VAL A 577 -32.84 33.78 -0.81
N GLY A 578 -33.09 34.95 -0.25
CA GLY A 578 -33.62 36.08 -1.00
C GLY A 578 -32.72 36.56 -2.16
N ARG A 579 -31.44 36.21 -2.14
CA ARG A 579 -30.48 36.50 -3.20
C ARG A 579 -29.25 35.57 -3.14
N ALA A 580 -28.62 35.37 -4.28
CA ALA A 580 -27.26 34.81 -4.42
C ALA A 580 -26.34 35.89 -5.05
N VAL A 581 -25.07 35.83 -4.73
CA VAL A 581 -24.07 36.83 -5.15
C VAL A 581 -22.89 36.11 -5.79
N ARG A 582 -22.40 36.64 -6.90
CA ARG A 582 -21.17 36.12 -7.53
C ARG A 582 -19.98 36.96 -7.05
N PRO A 583 -19.07 36.38 -6.24
CA PRO A 583 -17.87 37.09 -5.80
C PRO A 583 -16.90 37.30 -6.97
N PRO A 584 -16.06 38.36 -6.94
CA PRO A 584 -14.99 38.52 -7.91
C PRO A 584 -14.04 37.30 -7.87
N GLY A 585 -13.82 36.66 -9.04
CA GLY A 585 -12.93 35.51 -9.18
C GLY A 585 -13.59 34.15 -8.88
N ASP A 586 -14.90 34.11 -8.66
CA ASP A 586 -15.69 32.87 -8.54
C ASP A 586 -16.80 32.87 -9.60
N ASP A 587 -16.95 31.75 -10.30
CA ASP A 587 -17.98 31.58 -11.35
C ASP A 587 -19.34 31.16 -10.81
N ARG A 588 -19.45 30.91 -9.49
CA ARG A 588 -20.65 30.43 -8.83
C ARG A 588 -21.50 31.57 -8.26
N ASP A 589 -22.82 31.43 -8.34
CA ASP A 589 -23.76 32.29 -7.66
C ASP A 589 -24.03 31.76 -6.24
N LEU A 590 -23.35 32.32 -5.24
CA LEU A 590 -23.31 31.84 -3.87
C LEU A 590 -24.43 32.45 -3.03
N GLY A 591 -25.30 31.60 -2.46
CA GLY A 591 -26.42 32.01 -1.63
C GLY A 591 -26.14 31.94 -0.14
N LEU A 592 -25.70 30.80 0.35
CA LEU A 592 -25.44 30.54 1.77
C LEU A 592 -24.40 29.42 1.94
N ALA A 593 -23.51 29.59 2.89
CA ALA A 593 -22.59 28.53 3.31
C ALA A 593 -23.21 27.73 4.45
N VAL A 594 -23.66 26.52 4.19
CA VAL A 594 -24.34 25.67 5.19
C VAL A 594 -23.40 24.56 5.65
N SER A 595 -23.22 24.44 6.98
CA SER A 595 -22.37 23.41 7.59
C SER A 595 -23.14 22.15 7.97
N SER A 596 -24.36 22.30 8.51
CA SER A 596 -25.19 21.16 8.89
C SER A 596 -26.69 21.48 8.84
N VAL A 597 -27.49 20.43 8.61
CA VAL A 597 -28.95 20.44 8.79
C VAL A 597 -29.31 19.24 9.67
N SER A 598 -30.04 19.46 10.73
CA SER A 598 -30.42 18.43 11.68
C SER A 598 -31.85 18.51 12.12
N VAL A 599 -32.46 17.37 12.44
CA VAL A 599 -33.75 17.26 13.11
C VAL A 599 -33.48 16.90 14.57
N ARG A 600 -33.99 17.70 15.49
CA ARG A 600 -33.82 17.52 16.94
C ARG A 600 -35.15 17.39 17.66
#